data_e2baf79722a89c9784d20691bfef442d
#
_entry.id   e2baf79722a89c9784d20691bfef442d
#
_cell.length_a   1.000
_cell.length_b   1.000
_cell.length_c   1.000
_cell.angle_alpha   90.00
_cell.angle_beta   90.00
_cell.angle_gamma   90.00
#
_symmetry.space_group_name_H-M   'P 1'
#
loop_
_entity.id
_entity.type
_entity.pdbx_description
1 polymer ?
#
loop_
_entity_poly.entity_id
_entity_poly.type
_entity_poly.pdbx_seq_one_letter_code
_entity_poly.pdbx_strand_id
1 'polypeptide(L)'
;MKSLFVVLCLTMAYLSVGAQKIYKFQNTKLSDEKRIDALLEELMLEEKIALLGSDLAVPRLGILSCRHHEGLHGLALGGPAAWGGRKKGEDGKIIPTDRPTTIFPQSYGLGATWDVDLVKKVGEQASLEARYYMQRPEDKRTALVMRAPNADLARDPRWGRTEESYGEDAFLTARLTVANIKGLQGDNPRYWRTAALMKHFLANSNEDRRDSTSSNFDMRLFYEYYAYPFYKGITEGESHAFMAAYNGWNGPAMCVHPCLKEITRDKWGNNGIICTDGGALKLLVNAHHAYPTMAEGAAAVVKATTGQFLDVYKPYIEEALEKGLLTEKDIDKAIRGNLYVALRLGLLDGKDSADPYKNIGTIPNEVPPYEREEAKQLAREVTAKSVVLLKNSKNLLPLNASKLKKIAVIGPYADKIVQDWYSGTPAYEITILEGIRNAMKDGQTEVIYATNNAIDEAVNAAREAEVAVVCVGNHPYGTRPDWFFCPVPSDGREAVDRKSLMLPDEDLLKQVYKANPNTILV
;
A
#
# COMPACT_ATOMS: atom_id res chain seq x y z
N MET A 1 18.15 65.81 17.54
CA MET A 1 16.82 65.28 17.93
C MET A 1 16.05 64.54 16.82
N LYS A 2 16.28 64.81 15.53
CA LYS A 2 15.54 64.09 14.44
C LYS A 2 16.06 62.68 14.17
N SER A 3 17.31 62.34 14.47
CA SER A 3 17.88 61.01 14.25
C SER A 3 17.51 59.98 15.33
N LEU A 4 17.16 60.44 16.52
CA LEU A 4 16.78 59.53 17.62
C LEU A 4 15.34 59.00 17.50
N PHE A 5 14.47 59.76 16.82
CA PHE A 5 13.06 59.38 16.60
C PHE A 5 12.90 58.30 15.50
N VAL A 6 13.80 58.31 14.49
CA VAL A 6 13.76 57.33 13.39
C VAL A 6 14.27 55.94 13.85
N VAL A 7 15.23 55.90 14.77
CA VAL A 7 15.74 54.64 15.35
C VAL A 7 14.73 54.02 16.30
N LEU A 8 13.94 54.81 17.02
CA LEU A 8 12.91 54.28 17.94
C LEU A 8 11.69 53.74 17.18
N CYS A 9 11.34 54.27 16.01
CA CYS A 9 10.28 53.76 15.16
C CYS A 9 10.68 52.46 14.41
N LEU A 10 11.96 52.28 14.05
CA LEU A 10 12.49 51.10 13.42
C LEU A 10 12.64 49.92 14.41
N THR A 11 12.90 50.19 15.70
CA THR A 11 12.96 49.17 16.73
C THR A 11 11.57 48.69 17.18
N MET A 12 10.54 49.52 17.09
CA MET A 12 9.14 49.06 17.35
C MET A 12 8.54 48.26 16.21
N ALA A 13 9.01 48.39 14.98
CA ALA A 13 8.56 47.58 13.83
C ALA A 13 9.10 46.13 13.84
N TYR A 14 10.16 45.83 14.61
CA TYR A 14 10.76 44.50 14.72
C TYR A 14 10.24 43.66 15.89
N LEU A 15 9.34 44.17 16.74
CA LEU A 15 8.84 43.47 17.91
C LEU A 15 7.41 42.92 17.76
N SER A 16 6.81 43.03 16.58
CA SER A 16 5.59 42.24 16.26
C SER A 16 5.95 40.91 15.59
N VAL A 17 6.79 40.10 16.21
CA VAL A 17 6.70 38.65 16.05
C VAL A 17 5.39 38.29 16.72
N GLY A 18 4.32 38.28 15.92
CA GLY A 18 2.98 37.96 16.39
C GLY A 18 3.03 36.66 17.17
N ALA A 19 2.62 36.68 18.43
CA ALA A 19 2.41 35.49 19.19
C ALA A 19 1.50 34.57 18.37
N GLN A 20 2.00 33.44 17.93
CA GLN A 20 1.23 32.48 17.13
C GLN A 20 -0.02 32.13 17.92
N LYS A 21 -1.21 32.38 17.37
CA LYS A 21 -2.48 32.04 18.03
C LYS A 21 -2.44 30.56 18.40
N ILE A 22 -2.55 30.27 19.69
CA ILE A 22 -2.70 28.89 20.18
C ILE A 22 -4.19 28.57 20.16
N TYR A 23 -4.54 27.53 19.38
CA TYR A 23 -5.91 27.09 19.24
C TYR A 23 -6.26 26.05 20.31
N LYS A 24 -7.54 26.00 20.72
CA LYS A 24 -8.03 25.05 21.73
C LYS A 24 -7.81 23.58 21.32
N PHE A 25 -7.90 23.25 20.05
CA PHE A 25 -7.66 21.91 19.53
C PHE A 25 -6.21 21.44 19.69
N GLN A 26 -5.24 22.35 19.85
CA GLN A 26 -3.83 22.04 20.08
C GLN A 26 -3.54 21.61 21.51
N ASN A 27 -4.50 21.81 22.43
CA ASN A 27 -4.32 21.44 23.84
C ASN A 27 -4.39 19.92 24.03
N THR A 28 -3.23 19.30 24.17
CA THR A 28 -3.06 17.87 24.34
C THR A 28 -3.59 17.29 25.65
N LYS A 29 -4.07 18.11 26.61
CA LYS A 29 -4.72 17.68 27.84
C LYS A 29 -6.22 17.43 27.67
N LEU A 30 -6.81 17.89 26.57
CA LEU A 30 -8.19 17.59 26.22
C LEU A 30 -8.32 16.19 25.65
N SER A 31 -9.51 15.59 25.78
CA SER A 31 -9.83 14.35 25.07
C SER A 31 -9.86 14.56 23.55
N ASP A 32 -9.64 13.48 22.82
CA ASP A 32 -9.61 13.48 21.35
C ASP A 32 -10.90 14.09 20.78
N GLU A 33 -12.07 13.71 21.28
CA GLU A 33 -13.36 14.27 20.87
C GLU A 33 -13.44 15.79 21.09
N LYS A 34 -13.01 16.28 22.27
CA LYS A 34 -13.02 17.73 22.54
C LYS A 34 -12.05 18.51 21.65
N ARG A 35 -10.95 17.90 21.26
CA ARG A 35 -10.00 18.50 20.31
C ARG A 35 -10.59 18.57 18.90
N ILE A 36 -11.23 17.48 18.45
CA ILE A 36 -11.92 17.44 17.14
C ILE A 36 -13.07 18.46 17.09
N ASP A 37 -13.90 18.52 18.14
CA ASP A 37 -14.97 19.53 18.22
C ASP A 37 -14.42 20.96 18.16
N ALA A 38 -13.36 21.25 18.91
CA ALA A 38 -12.73 22.56 18.88
C ALA A 38 -12.10 22.90 17.50
N LEU A 39 -11.63 21.90 16.75
CA LEU A 39 -11.13 22.11 15.38
C LEU A 39 -12.30 22.38 14.41
N LEU A 40 -13.38 21.62 14.51
CA LEU A 40 -14.58 21.82 13.68
C LEU A 40 -15.18 23.22 13.86
N GLU A 41 -15.13 23.80 15.08
CA GLU A 41 -15.56 25.17 15.37
C GLU A 41 -14.69 26.24 14.69
N GLU A 42 -13.41 25.96 14.42
CA GLU A 42 -12.46 26.88 13.76
C GLU A 42 -12.46 26.75 12.23
N LEU A 43 -12.97 25.64 11.65
CA LEU A 43 -12.95 25.37 10.21
C LEU A 43 -13.99 26.20 9.47
N MET A 44 -13.58 26.80 8.35
CA MET A 44 -14.48 27.40 7.36
C MET A 44 -15.10 26.32 6.47
N LEU A 45 -16.25 26.60 5.84
CA LEU A 45 -16.94 25.63 4.98
C LEU A 45 -16.04 25.12 3.84
N GLU A 46 -15.27 26.00 3.20
CA GLU A 46 -14.34 25.63 2.13
C GLU A 46 -13.24 24.68 2.62
N GLU A 47 -12.78 24.84 3.87
CA GLU A 47 -11.80 23.95 4.50
C GLU A 47 -12.43 22.59 4.83
N LYS A 48 -13.67 22.57 5.30
CA LYS A 48 -14.45 21.34 5.53
C LYS A 48 -14.66 20.57 4.23
N ILE A 49 -15.01 21.27 3.14
CA ILE A 49 -15.12 20.68 1.81
C ILE A 49 -13.76 20.15 1.34
N ALA A 50 -12.66 20.89 1.56
CA ALA A 50 -11.32 20.45 1.19
C ALA A 50 -10.90 19.18 1.93
N LEU A 51 -11.27 19.04 3.20
CA LEU A 51 -11.00 17.86 4.02
C LEU A 51 -11.77 16.60 3.61
N LEU A 52 -12.76 16.70 2.71
CA LEU A 52 -13.34 15.53 2.06
C LEU A 52 -12.42 14.92 0.99
N GLY A 53 -11.28 15.53 0.69
CA GLY A 53 -10.22 14.94 -0.14
C GLY A 53 -9.22 14.13 0.67
N SER A 54 -8.24 13.58 -0.03
CA SER A 54 -7.19 12.74 0.58
C SER A 54 -6.06 13.54 1.26
N ASP A 55 -6.12 14.88 1.27
CA ASP A 55 -5.15 15.73 1.95
C ASP A 55 -5.76 16.32 3.23
N LEU A 56 -5.12 16.06 4.36
CA LEU A 56 -5.57 16.51 5.69
C LEU A 56 -5.14 17.95 6.02
N ALA A 57 -4.65 18.72 5.04
CA ALA A 57 -4.12 20.06 5.24
C ALA A 57 -5.17 21.09 5.61
N VAL A 58 -4.86 21.93 6.60
CA VAL A 58 -5.55 23.21 6.87
C VAL A 58 -4.48 24.28 7.16
N PRO A 59 -3.87 24.84 6.10
CA PRO A 59 -2.70 25.73 6.25
C PRO A 59 -2.97 26.95 7.14
N ARG A 60 -4.18 27.53 7.08
CA ARG A 60 -4.58 28.66 7.92
C ARG A 60 -4.48 28.37 9.41
N LEU A 61 -4.73 27.12 9.80
CA LEU A 61 -4.67 26.67 11.19
C LEU A 61 -3.31 26.02 11.54
N GLY A 62 -2.36 26.02 10.60
CA GLY A 62 -1.03 25.43 10.77
C GLY A 62 -1.00 23.91 10.66
N ILE A 63 -2.06 23.28 10.15
CA ILE A 63 -2.11 21.83 9.91
C ILE A 63 -1.47 21.55 8.56
N LEU A 64 -0.37 20.78 8.58
CA LEU A 64 0.41 20.46 7.40
C LEU A 64 -0.29 19.46 6.48
N SER A 65 0.08 19.48 5.20
CA SER A 65 -0.36 18.49 4.23
C SER A 65 0.03 17.08 4.66
N CYS A 66 -0.93 16.17 4.61
CA CYS A 66 -0.73 14.74 4.83
C CYS A 66 -1.65 13.96 3.91
N ARG A 67 -1.07 13.25 2.95
CA ARG A 67 -1.76 12.50 1.91
C ARG A 67 -1.59 11.00 2.10
N HIS A 68 -1.96 10.24 1.06
CA HIS A 68 -1.84 8.79 1.00
C HIS A 68 -0.62 8.33 0.22
N HIS A 69 -0.04 7.20 0.64
CA HIS A 69 0.92 6.39 -0.10
C HIS A 69 0.45 4.94 -0.20
N GLU A 70 0.98 4.20 -1.18
CA GLU A 70 0.85 2.75 -1.22
C GLU A 70 1.88 2.11 -0.29
N GLY A 71 1.57 0.90 0.22
CA GLY A 71 2.41 0.27 1.23
C GLY A 71 2.17 -1.22 1.45
N LEU A 72 1.76 -1.97 0.42
CA LEU A 72 1.37 -3.37 0.55
C LEU A 72 2.51 -4.28 1.01
N HIS A 73 3.72 -4.04 0.47
CA HIS A 73 4.91 -4.85 0.77
C HIS A 73 6.18 -3.97 0.81
N GLY A 74 6.10 -2.88 1.51
CA GLY A 74 7.08 -1.80 1.60
C GLY A 74 6.48 -0.49 1.14
N LEU A 75 7.12 0.63 1.47
CA LEU A 75 6.66 1.95 1.08
C LEU A 75 6.79 2.14 -0.42
N ALA A 76 5.71 2.53 -1.10
CA ALA A 76 5.70 2.89 -2.52
C ALA A 76 5.37 4.38 -2.69
N LEU A 77 6.38 5.16 -3.04
CA LEU A 77 6.26 6.59 -3.29
C LEU A 77 5.85 6.82 -4.76
N GLY A 78 4.66 7.35 -4.96
CA GLY A 78 4.08 7.56 -6.27
C GLY A 78 2.85 6.69 -6.51
N GLY A 79 2.31 6.74 -7.70
CA GLY A 79 1.21 5.91 -8.15
C GLY A 79 1.62 5.01 -9.31
N PRO A 80 0.72 4.15 -9.80
CA PRO A 80 0.98 3.25 -10.92
C PRO A 80 1.59 3.94 -12.14
N ALA A 81 1.16 5.15 -12.46
CA ALA A 81 1.69 5.93 -13.57
C ALA A 81 3.18 6.33 -13.41
N ALA A 82 3.71 6.38 -12.19
CA ALA A 82 5.11 6.71 -11.95
C ALA A 82 6.05 5.55 -12.32
N TRP A 83 5.56 4.33 -12.39
CA TRP A 83 6.39 3.14 -12.63
C TRP A 83 6.63 2.86 -14.10
N GLY A 84 5.72 3.23 -14.99
CA GLY A 84 5.92 3.16 -16.44
C GLY A 84 7.02 4.07 -16.98
N GLY A 85 7.46 5.04 -16.17
CA GLY A 85 8.49 6.01 -16.50
C GLY A 85 9.85 5.76 -15.85
N ARG A 86 10.09 4.58 -15.23
CA ARG A 86 11.40 4.28 -14.63
C ARG A 86 12.49 4.29 -15.70
N LYS A 87 13.46 5.18 -15.54
CA LYS A 87 14.61 5.25 -16.43
C LYS A 87 15.47 4.01 -16.21
N LYS A 88 15.87 3.40 -17.29
CA LYS A 88 16.89 2.34 -17.27
C LYS A 88 18.22 2.91 -17.68
N GLY A 89 19.30 2.45 -17.03
CA GLY A 89 20.66 2.70 -17.43
C GLY A 89 21.00 1.96 -18.75
N GLU A 90 22.16 2.23 -19.30
CA GLU A 90 22.67 1.54 -20.49
C GLU A 90 22.84 0.02 -20.26
N ASP A 91 23.04 -0.38 -19.00
CA ASP A 91 23.09 -1.78 -18.56
C ASP A 91 21.71 -2.45 -18.43
N GLY A 92 20.63 -1.73 -18.76
CA GLY A 92 19.26 -2.21 -18.65
C GLY A 92 18.68 -2.23 -17.23
N LYS A 93 19.49 -1.91 -16.20
CA LYS A 93 19.05 -1.82 -14.80
C LYS A 93 18.27 -0.53 -14.54
N ILE A 94 17.36 -0.60 -13.61
CA ILE A 94 16.59 0.59 -13.18
C ILE A 94 17.56 1.57 -12.52
N ILE A 95 17.56 2.82 -13.00
CA ILE A 95 18.26 3.89 -12.32
C ILE A 95 17.51 4.15 -11.01
N PRO A 96 18.16 4.03 -9.84
CA PRO A 96 17.53 4.34 -8.57
C PRO A 96 16.90 5.73 -8.62
N THR A 97 15.70 5.86 -8.09
CA THR A 97 15.12 7.19 -7.88
C THR A 97 15.87 7.87 -6.73
N ASP A 98 15.69 9.16 -6.60
CA ASP A 98 16.12 9.94 -5.43
C ASP A 98 15.39 9.54 -4.12
N ARG A 99 14.46 8.58 -4.20
CA ARG A 99 13.62 8.09 -3.09
C ARG A 99 13.48 6.57 -3.08
N PRO A 100 14.59 5.85 -2.90
CA PRO A 100 14.51 4.40 -2.78
C PRO A 100 13.87 3.98 -1.45
N THR A 101 13.26 2.80 -1.44
CA THR A 101 12.62 2.20 -0.26
C THR A 101 12.99 0.73 -0.13
N THR A 102 12.79 0.15 1.04
CA THR A 102 12.93 -1.30 1.22
C THR A 102 11.72 -2.01 0.63
N ILE A 103 11.96 -2.94 -0.29
CA ILE A 103 10.94 -3.74 -0.94
C ILE A 103 10.99 -5.17 -0.41
N PHE A 104 9.81 -5.70 -0.12
CA PHE A 104 9.60 -7.05 0.36
C PHE A 104 8.86 -7.88 -0.70
N PRO A 105 8.78 -9.22 -0.56
CA PRO A 105 7.86 -10.03 -1.37
C PRO A 105 6.43 -9.49 -1.32
N GLN A 106 5.69 -9.69 -2.40
CA GLN A 106 4.26 -9.34 -2.46
C GLN A 106 3.48 -9.93 -1.28
N SER A 107 2.32 -9.36 -0.98
CA SER A 107 1.49 -9.78 0.17
C SER A 107 1.20 -11.28 0.17
N TYR A 108 1.05 -11.90 -1.02
CA TYR A 108 0.90 -13.35 -1.14
C TYR A 108 2.13 -14.11 -0.63
N GLY A 109 3.33 -13.62 -0.95
CA GLY A 109 4.58 -14.16 -0.40
C GLY A 109 4.72 -13.91 1.10
N LEU A 110 4.29 -12.74 1.59
CA LEU A 110 4.21 -12.46 3.04
C LEU A 110 3.24 -13.43 3.73
N GLY A 111 2.10 -13.75 3.09
CA GLY A 111 1.15 -14.74 3.56
C GLY A 111 1.75 -16.13 3.68
N ALA A 112 2.58 -16.53 2.71
CA ALA A 112 3.26 -17.83 2.70
C ALA A 112 4.28 -18.00 3.84
N THR A 113 4.72 -16.92 4.49
CA THR A 113 5.63 -17.00 5.65
C THR A 113 4.97 -17.58 6.91
N TRP A 114 3.65 -17.40 7.08
CA TRP A 114 2.88 -17.73 8.29
C TRP A 114 3.46 -17.10 9.57
N ASP A 115 4.23 -16.01 9.43
CA ASP A 115 4.99 -15.36 10.50
C ASP A 115 4.45 -13.96 10.78
N VAL A 116 3.60 -13.86 11.80
CA VAL A 116 2.96 -12.59 12.19
C VAL A 116 3.97 -11.56 12.69
N ASP A 117 5.03 -11.99 13.39
CA ASP A 117 6.05 -11.08 13.92
C ASP A 117 6.90 -10.51 12.79
N LEU A 118 7.16 -11.32 11.78
CA LEU A 118 7.90 -10.88 10.58
C LEU A 118 7.08 -9.86 9.78
N VAL A 119 5.77 -10.11 9.59
CA VAL A 119 4.88 -9.16 8.89
C VAL A 119 4.71 -7.85 9.67
N LYS A 120 4.71 -7.89 11.01
CA LYS A 120 4.77 -6.68 11.83
C LYS A 120 6.03 -5.88 11.55
N LYS A 121 7.21 -6.50 11.49
CA LYS A 121 8.48 -5.83 11.15
C LYS A 121 8.49 -5.20 9.76
N VAL A 122 7.83 -5.84 8.78
CA VAL A 122 7.65 -5.26 7.43
C VAL A 122 6.88 -3.94 7.52
N GLY A 123 5.77 -3.90 8.27
CA GLY A 123 5.01 -2.68 8.53
C GLY A 123 5.83 -1.61 9.29
N GLU A 124 6.64 -2.03 10.26
CA GLU A 124 7.53 -1.14 11.01
C GLU A 124 8.55 -0.46 10.09
N GLN A 125 9.19 -1.21 9.19
CA GLN A 125 10.15 -0.66 8.23
C GLN A 125 9.48 0.31 7.26
N ALA A 126 8.34 -0.06 6.68
CA ALA A 126 7.60 0.79 5.74
C ALA A 126 7.16 2.11 6.39
N SER A 127 6.66 2.06 7.63
CA SER A 127 6.22 3.25 8.36
C SER A 127 7.38 4.15 8.81
N LEU A 128 8.53 3.57 9.14
CA LEU A 128 9.75 4.31 9.44
C LEU A 128 10.23 5.12 8.21
N GLU A 129 10.23 4.49 7.04
CA GLU A 129 10.58 5.15 5.78
C GLU A 129 9.58 6.24 5.40
N ALA A 130 8.28 6.02 5.63
CA ALA A 130 7.26 7.04 5.38
C ALA A 130 7.47 8.29 6.24
N ARG A 131 7.75 8.14 7.53
CA ARG A 131 8.11 9.25 8.43
C ARG A 131 9.40 9.93 8.01
N TYR A 132 10.42 9.16 7.64
CA TYR A 132 11.70 9.68 7.16
C TYR A 132 11.51 10.61 5.97
N TYR A 133 10.77 10.19 4.94
CA TYR A 133 10.52 11.01 3.75
C TYR A 133 9.60 12.20 4.02
N MET A 134 8.59 12.04 4.88
CA MET A 134 7.69 13.14 5.21
C MET A 134 8.38 14.28 5.94
N GLN A 135 9.32 13.98 6.82
CA GLN A 135 9.89 14.95 7.75
C GLN A 135 11.21 15.55 7.27
N ARG A 136 11.78 15.06 6.18
CA ARG A 136 12.97 15.66 5.56
C ARG A 136 12.66 17.05 5.00
N PRO A 137 13.51 18.06 5.30
CA PRO A 137 13.28 19.43 4.82
C PRO A 137 13.25 19.57 3.29
N GLU A 138 14.01 18.73 2.59
CA GLU A 138 14.10 18.71 1.13
C GLU A 138 12.95 17.94 0.46
N ASP A 139 12.21 17.12 1.18
CA ASP A 139 11.10 16.37 0.63
C ASP A 139 9.76 17.09 0.88
N LYS A 140 9.09 17.47 -0.22
CA LYS A 140 7.81 18.18 -0.16
C LYS A 140 6.59 17.25 -0.23
N ARG A 141 6.80 15.94 -0.34
CA ARG A 141 5.71 14.97 -0.42
C ARG A 141 5.41 14.43 0.98
N THR A 142 4.36 14.96 1.55
CA THR A 142 3.91 14.62 2.89
C THR A 142 2.78 13.61 2.80
N ALA A 143 3.02 12.37 3.26
CA ALA A 143 1.96 11.37 3.37
C ALA A 143 2.28 10.35 4.46
N LEU A 144 1.34 10.18 5.37
CA LEU A 144 1.42 9.19 6.46
C LEU A 144 0.19 8.28 6.50
N VAL A 145 -0.72 8.37 5.53
CA VAL A 145 -1.81 7.40 5.39
C VAL A 145 -1.38 6.34 4.40
N MET A 146 -1.13 5.13 4.87
CA MET A 146 -0.65 4.00 4.08
C MET A 146 -1.84 3.17 3.61
N ARG A 147 -2.06 3.05 2.29
CA ARG A 147 -3.10 2.20 1.68
C ARG A 147 -2.70 0.73 1.78
N ALA A 148 -2.62 0.26 3.02
CA ALA A 148 -2.22 -1.09 3.41
C ALA A 148 -2.76 -1.39 4.82
N PRO A 149 -2.92 -2.70 5.15
CA PRO A 149 -2.80 -3.87 4.28
C PRO A 149 -3.98 -4.06 3.33
N ASN A 150 -3.79 -4.89 2.29
CA ASN A 150 -4.93 -5.46 1.57
C ASN A 150 -5.50 -6.61 2.39
N ALA A 151 -6.75 -6.48 2.82
CA ALA A 151 -7.46 -7.44 3.65
C ALA A 151 -8.52 -8.25 2.86
N ASP A 152 -8.51 -8.13 1.52
CA ASP A 152 -9.29 -8.99 0.63
C ASP A 152 -8.78 -10.43 0.69
N LEU A 153 -9.66 -11.39 0.37
CA LEU A 153 -9.35 -12.81 0.36
C LEU A 153 -9.09 -13.32 -1.07
N ALA A 154 -7.95 -13.97 -1.27
CA ALA A 154 -7.56 -14.59 -2.54
C ALA A 154 -8.30 -15.91 -2.77
N ARG A 155 -9.65 -15.89 -2.79
CA ARG A 155 -10.49 -17.08 -2.85
C ARG A 155 -10.50 -17.80 -4.21
N ASP A 156 -10.09 -17.12 -5.27
CA ASP A 156 -10.03 -17.67 -6.62
C ASP A 156 -8.71 -17.26 -7.29
N PRO A 157 -7.89 -18.21 -7.78
CA PRO A 157 -6.59 -17.90 -8.38
C PRO A 157 -6.71 -17.11 -9.70
N ARG A 158 -7.90 -17.00 -10.28
CA ARG A 158 -8.14 -16.18 -11.48
C ARG A 158 -8.26 -14.70 -11.16
N TRP A 159 -8.49 -14.34 -9.90
CA TRP A 159 -8.56 -12.92 -9.52
C TRP A 159 -7.27 -12.19 -9.89
N GLY A 160 -7.40 -11.09 -10.64
CA GLY A 160 -6.26 -10.35 -11.20
C GLY A 160 -5.31 -9.76 -10.18
N ARG A 161 -5.78 -9.50 -8.93
CA ARG A 161 -5.01 -8.90 -7.82
C ARG A 161 -4.71 -9.90 -6.69
N THR A 162 -4.70 -11.20 -7.00
CA THR A 162 -4.42 -12.26 -6.00
C THR A 162 -3.13 -12.00 -5.21
N GLU A 163 -2.10 -11.47 -5.86
CA GLU A 163 -0.79 -11.20 -5.25
C GLU A 163 -0.83 -10.10 -4.17
N GLU A 164 -1.83 -9.25 -4.16
CA GLU A 164 -1.97 -8.20 -3.16
C GLU A 164 -2.55 -8.72 -1.82
N SER A 165 -3.11 -9.92 -1.81
CA SER A 165 -3.74 -10.56 -0.64
C SER A 165 -2.77 -11.49 0.08
N TYR A 166 -2.94 -11.67 1.39
CA TYR A 166 -2.17 -12.64 2.17
C TYR A 166 -2.56 -14.10 1.91
N GLY A 167 -3.71 -14.37 1.30
CA GLY A 167 -4.17 -15.71 0.97
C GLY A 167 -5.69 -15.85 1.00
N GLU A 168 -6.15 -17.10 0.94
CA GLU A 168 -7.59 -17.45 0.90
C GLU A 168 -8.20 -17.69 2.29
N ASP A 169 -7.38 -18.02 3.29
CA ASP A 169 -7.82 -18.30 4.64
C ASP A 169 -8.12 -17.01 5.41
N ALA A 170 -9.37 -16.86 5.88
CA ALA A 170 -9.81 -15.65 6.56
C ALA A 170 -9.11 -15.42 7.90
N PHE A 171 -8.79 -16.48 8.64
CA PHE A 171 -8.11 -16.37 9.93
C PHE A 171 -6.65 -15.97 9.77
N LEU A 172 -5.91 -16.64 8.89
CA LEU A 172 -4.51 -16.29 8.59
C LEU A 172 -4.42 -14.85 8.08
N THR A 173 -5.25 -14.50 7.09
CA THR A 173 -5.30 -13.14 6.54
C THR A 173 -5.59 -12.11 7.64
N ALA A 174 -6.53 -12.39 8.55
CA ALA A 174 -6.83 -11.50 9.68
C ALA A 174 -5.63 -11.34 10.62
N ARG A 175 -4.91 -12.41 10.97
CA ARG A 175 -3.74 -12.36 11.85
C ARG A 175 -2.61 -11.52 11.22
N LEU A 176 -2.34 -11.72 9.94
CA LEU A 176 -1.31 -10.97 9.21
C LEU A 176 -1.73 -9.51 8.99
N THR A 177 -3.02 -9.26 8.72
CA THR A 177 -3.60 -7.91 8.65
C THR A 177 -3.37 -7.15 9.96
N VAL A 178 -3.71 -7.75 11.11
CA VAL A 178 -3.49 -7.15 12.43
C VAL A 178 -2.00 -6.88 12.68
N ALA A 179 -1.13 -7.82 12.33
CA ALA A 179 0.31 -7.66 12.50
C ALA A 179 0.87 -6.51 11.66
N ASN A 180 0.50 -6.41 10.40
CA ASN A 180 0.92 -5.32 9.52
C ASN A 180 0.42 -3.96 10.02
N ILE A 181 -0.85 -3.85 10.42
CA ILE A 181 -1.43 -2.64 11.01
C ILE A 181 -0.62 -2.18 12.22
N LYS A 182 -0.33 -3.09 13.16
CA LYS A 182 0.47 -2.76 14.36
C LYS A 182 1.87 -2.30 13.98
N GLY A 183 2.48 -2.93 12.98
CA GLY A 183 3.77 -2.48 12.43
C GLY A 183 3.69 -1.07 11.84
N LEU A 184 2.70 -0.80 11.01
CA LEU A 184 2.50 0.51 10.39
C LEU A 184 2.23 1.61 11.42
N GLN A 185 1.36 1.36 12.39
CA GLN A 185 0.94 2.36 13.37
C GLN A 185 1.96 2.55 14.51
N GLY A 186 2.74 1.51 14.83
CA GLY A 186 3.66 1.51 15.97
C GLY A 186 2.94 1.28 17.30
N ASP A 187 3.71 1.20 18.38
CA ASP A 187 3.22 0.78 19.71
C ASP A 187 2.88 1.95 20.65
N ASN A 188 2.92 3.21 20.17
CA ASN A 188 2.59 4.35 21.02
C ASN A 188 1.06 4.47 21.18
N PRO A 189 0.52 4.53 22.41
CA PRO A 189 -0.92 4.53 22.64
C PRO A 189 -1.64 5.78 22.15
N ARG A 190 -0.90 6.87 21.93
CA ARG A 190 -1.46 8.17 21.53
C ARG A 190 -1.17 8.55 20.10
N TYR A 191 0.02 8.26 19.62
CA TYR A 191 0.50 8.68 18.30
C TYR A 191 0.78 7.48 17.41
N TRP A 192 0.36 7.58 16.16
CA TRP A 192 0.69 6.61 15.13
C TRP A 192 1.90 7.05 14.32
N ARG A 193 2.76 6.09 13.98
CA ARG A 193 3.86 6.34 13.04
C ARG A 193 3.31 6.62 11.65
N THR A 194 2.36 5.81 11.17
CA THR A 194 1.51 6.04 10.02
C THR A 194 0.10 5.56 10.33
N ALA A 195 -0.89 5.99 9.58
CA ALA A 195 -2.23 5.40 9.64
C ALA A 195 -2.33 4.25 8.65
N ALA A 196 -2.64 3.05 9.11
CA ALA A 196 -2.94 1.92 8.25
C ALA A 196 -4.36 2.09 7.67
N LEU A 197 -4.49 2.06 6.34
CA LEU A 197 -5.75 2.15 5.61
C LEU A 197 -5.98 0.84 4.87
N MET A 198 -6.76 -0.05 5.47
CA MET A 198 -7.10 -1.36 4.89
C MET A 198 -7.87 -1.22 3.58
N LYS A 199 -7.72 -2.18 2.67
CA LYS A 199 -8.45 -2.20 1.41
C LYS A 199 -8.78 -3.64 0.96
N HIS A 200 -9.82 -3.86 0.17
CA HIS A 200 -10.91 -2.99 -0.23
C HIS A 200 -12.20 -3.49 0.40
N PHE A 201 -12.80 -2.76 1.27
CA PHE A 201 -14.02 -3.18 1.95
C PHE A 201 -15.23 -2.98 1.04
N LEU A 202 -15.92 -4.01 0.55
CA LEU A 202 -15.90 -5.40 0.97
C LEU A 202 -15.98 -6.31 -0.28
N ALA A 203 -15.39 -7.52 -0.17
CA ALA A 203 -15.55 -8.60 -1.14
C ALA A 203 -15.15 -8.23 -2.58
N ASN A 204 -14.07 -7.46 -2.71
CA ASN A 204 -13.46 -7.09 -3.99
C ASN A 204 -12.46 -8.18 -4.43
N SER A 205 -12.99 -9.34 -4.86
CA SER A 205 -12.17 -10.51 -5.24
C SER A 205 -12.38 -10.93 -6.70
N ASN A 206 -12.71 -9.97 -7.56
CA ASN A 206 -12.73 -10.08 -9.03
C ASN A 206 -12.45 -8.70 -9.63
N GLU A 207 -11.82 -8.68 -10.81
CA GLU A 207 -11.51 -7.45 -11.52
C GLU A 207 -12.51 -7.17 -12.65
N ASP A 208 -12.94 -8.22 -13.35
CA ASP A 208 -13.86 -8.08 -14.47
C ASP A 208 -15.18 -7.46 -14.00
N ARG A 209 -15.50 -6.27 -14.52
CA ARG A 209 -16.71 -5.52 -14.19
C ARG A 209 -16.86 -5.17 -12.70
N ARG A 210 -15.76 -5.09 -11.94
CA ARG A 210 -15.77 -4.73 -10.52
C ARG A 210 -16.45 -3.37 -10.26
N ASP A 211 -16.50 -2.52 -11.28
CA ASP A 211 -17.07 -1.17 -11.27
C ASP A 211 -18.62 -1.14 -11.30
N SER A 212 -19.27 -2.28 -11.56
CA SER A 212 -20.72 -2.37 -11.75
C SER A 212 -21.36 -3.64 -11.17
N THR A 213 -20.55 -4.59 -10.71
CA THR A 213 -21.06 -5.85 -10.15
C THR A 213 -21.42 -5.74 -8.67
N SER A 214 -22.27 -6.66 -8.21
CA SER A 214 -22.61 -6.83 -6.80
C SER A 214 -22.21 -8.23 -6.34
N SER A 215 -21.43 -8.31 -5.27
CA SER A 215 -21.16 -9.56 -4.55
C SER A 215 -22.36 -9.88 -3.66
N ASN A 216 -23.03 -11.02 -3.91
CA ASN A 216 -24.27 -11.35 -3.22
C ASN A 216 -24.07 -12.55 -2.29
N PHE A 217 -24.23 -12.34 -1.00
CA PHE A 217 -24.10 -13.35 0.04
C PHE A 217 -24.78 -12.90 1.34
N ASP A 218 -25.04 -13.86 2.22
CA ASP A 218 -25.75 -13.64 3.47
C ASP A 218 -24.85 -13.05 4.59
N MET A 219 -25.48 -12.71 5.72
CA MET A 219 -24.79 -12.16 6.88
C MET A 219 -23.82 -13.13 7.54
N ARG A 220 -24.02 -14.44 7.41
CA ARG A 220 -23.10 -15.44 7.94
C ARG A 220 -21.77 -15.37 7.19
N LEU A 221 -21.82 -15.41 5.85
CA LEU A 221 -20.62 -15.31 5.01
C LEU A 221 -19.95 -13.94 5.14
N PHE A 222 -20.75 -12.88 5.41
CA PHE A 222 -20.22 -11.56 5.77
C PHE A 222 -19.31 -11.65 6.99
N TYR A 223 -19.80 -12.14 8.14
CA TYR A 223 -19.04 -12.13 9.38
C TYR A 223 -17.97 -13.21 9.47
N GLU A 224 -18.21 -14.40 8.92
CA GLU A 224 -17.30 -15.53 9.04
C GLU A 224 -16.18 -15.53 8.01
N TYR A 225 -16.33 -14.78 6.90
CA TYR A 225 -15.37 -14.84 5.80
C TYR A 225 -14.94 -13.44 5.32
N TYR A 226 -15.75 -12.77 4.49
CA TYR A 226 -15.30 -11.55 3.78
C TYR A 226 -14.96 -10.38 4.69
N ALA A 227 -15.73 -10.13 5.73
CA ALA A 227 -15.52 -9.02 6.63
C ALA A 227 -14.59 -9.35 7.81
N TYR A 228 -14.28 -10.64 8.03
CA TYR A 228 -13.51 -11.08 9.19
C TYR A 228 -12.12 -10.43 9.31
N PRO A 229 -11.29 -10.34 8.23
CA PRO A 229 -10.00 -9.64 8.31
C PRO A 229 -10.16 -8.15 8.64
N PHE A 230 -11.14 -7.46 8.07
CA PHE A 230 -11.42 -6.06 8.37
C PHE A 230 -11.90 -5.85 9.81
N TYR A 231 -12.81 -6.71 10.27
CA TYR A 231 -13.27 -6.71 11.66
C TYR A 231 -12.10 -6.82 12.64
N LYS A 232 -11.21 -7.79 12.43
CA LYS A 232 -10.01 -7.97 13.25
C LYS A 232 -9.03 -6.81 13.10
N GLY A 233 -8.86 -6.29 11.91
CA GLY A 233 -8.05 -5.11 11.65
C GLY A 233 -8.51 -3.88 12.43
N ILE A 234 -9.83 -3.65 12.54
CA ILE A 234 -10.41 -2.57 13.33
C ILE A 234 -10.30 -2.86 14.84
N THR A 235 -10.75 -4.04 15.29
CA THR A 235 -10.95 -4.31 16.72
C THR A 235 -9.70 -4.77 17.45
N GLU A 236 -8.77 -5.45 16.79
CA GLU A 236 -7.51 -5.94 17.35
C GLU A 236 -6.28 -5.19 16.83
N GLY A 237 -6.31 -4.78 15.56
CA GLY A 237 -5.25 -3.99 14.94
C GLY A 237 -5.35 -2.49 15.25
N GLU A 238 -6.52 -2.02 15.69
CA GLU A 238 -6.83 -0.61 15.92
C GLU A 238 -6.61 0.26 14.67
N SER A 239 -6.82 -0.33 13.46
CA SER A 239 -6.89 0.45 12.24
C SER A 239 -8.23 1.15 12.16
N HIS A 240 -8.20 2.46 12.22
CA HIS A 240 -9.40 3.28 12.06
C HIS A 240 -9.47 3.90 10.66
N ALA A 241 -8.94 3.19 9.64
CA ALA A 241 -9.05 3.63 8.26
C ALA A 241 -9.22 2.44 7.31
N PHE A 242 -10.12 2.58 6.34
CA PHE A 242 -10.26 1.63 5.24
C PHE A 242 -10.86 2.29 3.99
N MET A 243 -10.64 1.64 2.84
CA MET A 243 -11.15 2.01 1.54
C MET A 243 -12.36 1.15 1.19
N ALA A 244 -13.47 1.78 0.84
CA ALA A 244 -14.65 1.09 0.32
C ALA A 244 -14.38 0.62 -1.12
N ALA A 245 -14.75 -0.63 -1.42
CA ALA A 245 -14.52 -1.26 -2.72
C ALA A 245 -15.38 -0.61 -3.84
N TYR A 246 -15.03 -0.90 -5.09
CA TYR A 246 -15.81 -0.46 -6.24
C TYR A 246 -17.15 -1.18 -6.37
N ASN A 247 -17.17 -2.50 -6.11
CA ASN A 247 -18.35 -3.34 -6.26
C ASN A 247 -19.44 -3.00 -5.24
N GLY A 248 -20.63 -3.52 -5.49
CA GLY A 248 -21.71 -3.54 -4.52
C GLY A 248 -21.70 -4.79 -3.64
N TRP A 249 -22.46 -4.73 -2.56
CA TRP A 249 -22.86 -5.90 -1.77
C TRP A 249 -24.38 -5.97 -1.66
N ASN A 250 -24.98 -7.08 -2.11
CA ASN A 250 -26.43 -7.29 -2.13
C ASN A 250 -27.21 -6.11 -2.77
N GLY A 251 -26.59 -5.47 -3.78
CA GLY A 251 -27.15 -4.38 -4.56
C GLY A 251 -26.38 -3.07 -4.41
N PRO A 252 -26.46 -2.34 -3.27
CA PRO A 252 -25.84 -1.02 -3.14
C PRO A 252 -24.30 -1.08 -3.28
N ALA A 253 -23.72 -0.09 -3.99
CA ALA A 253 -22.29 0.08 -4.11
C ALA A 253 -21.65 0.34 -2.74
N MET A 254 -20.45 -0.22 -2.51
CA MET A 254 -19.84 -0.20 -1.17
C MET A 254 -19.62 1.21 -0.62
N CYS A 255 -19.23 2.19 -1.42
CA CYS A 255 -18.96 3.55 -0.94
C CYS A 255 -20.21 4.32 -0.43
N VAL A 256 -21.42 3.77 -0.64
CA VAL A 256 -22.70 4.29 -0.13
C VAL A 256 -23.49 3.25 0.67
N HIS A 257 -22.88 2.09 0.96
CA HIS A 257 -23.57 0.97 1.60
C HIS A 257 -23.88 1.27 3.08
N PRO A 258 -25.11 0.98 3.58
CA PRO A 258 -25.49 1.24 4.97
C PRO A 258 -24.58 0.56 6.01
N CYS A 259 -23.98 -0.60 5.69
CA CYS A 259 -23.06 -1.30 6.60
C CYS A 259 -21.84 -0.47 7.01
N LEU A 260 -21.44 0.53 6.22
CA LEU A 260 -20.35 1.43 6.58
C LEU A 260 -20.63 2.14 7.90
N LYS A 261 -21.86 2.61 8.06
CA LYS A 261 -22.29 3.21 9.32
C LYS A 261 -22.72 2.14 10.34
N GLU A 262 -23.72 1.33 9.99
CA GLU A 262 -24.41 0.45 10.95
C GLU A 262 -23.52 -0.65 11.54
N ILE A 263 -22.53 -1.11 10.78
CA ILE A 263 -21.63 -2.18 11.20
C ILE A 263 -20.26 -1.64 11.56
N THR A 264 -19.57 -0.96 10.63
CA THR A 264 -18.17 -0.61 10.89
C THR A 264 -18.01 0.50 11.92
N ARG A 265 -18.89 1.52 11.91
CA ARG A 265 -18.84 2.59 12.92
C ARG A 265 -19.57 2.20 14.19
N ASP A 266 -20.87 1.86 14.09
CA ASP A 266 -21.72 1.72 15.26
C ASP A 266 -21.43 0.44 16.08
N LYS A 267 -21.02 -0.68 15.42
CA LYS A 267 -20.75 -1.95 16.10
C LYS A 267 -19.27 -2.25 16.30
N TRP A 268 -18.40 -1.91 15.31
CA TRP A 268 -16.96 -2.22 15.39
C TRP A 268 -16.13 -1.07 15.94
N GLY A 269 -16.71 0.14 16.07
CA GLY A 269 -16.06 1.29 16.65
C GLY A 269 -15.05 1.99 15.72
N ASN A 270 -15.18 1.85 14.39
CA ASN A 270 -14.35 2.59 13.46
C ASN A 270 -14.69 4.08 13.50
N ASN A 271 -13.85 4.92 14.08
CA ASN A 271 -14.00 6.38 14.18
C ASN A 271 -13.04 7.17 13.28
N GLY A 272 -12.31 6.50 12.40
CA GLY A 272 -11.37 7.15 11.49
C GLY A 272 -11.87 7.24 10.05
N ILE A 273 -10.94 7.21 9.10
CA ILE A 273 -11.19 7.40 7.68
C ILE A 273 -11.98 6.24 7.08
N ILE A 274 -13.05 6.57 6.34
CA ILE A 274 -13.58 5.73 5.28
C ILE A 274 -13.39 6.52 4.00
N CYS A 275 -12.64 5.98 3.03
CA CYS A 275 -12.47 6.64 1.72
C CYS A 275 -13.13 5.84 0.59
N THR A 276 -13.43 6.50 -0.50
CA THR A 276 -13.75 5.83 -1.77
C THR A 276 -12.49 5.20 -2.35
N ASP A 277 -12.63 4.22 -3.24
CA ASP A 277 -11.58 3.87 -4.17
C ASP A 277 -11.49 4.91 -5.31
N GLY A 278 -10.42 4.89 -6.10
CA GLY A 278 -10.15 5.91 -7.12
C GLY A 278 -11.20 5.94 -8.22
N GLY A 279 -11.92 7.05 -8.37
CA GLY A 279 -12.98 7.20 -9.36
C GLY A 279 -14.35 6.61 -8.97
N ALA A 280 -14.52 6.08 -7.75
CA ALA A 280 -15.75 5.38 -7.35
C ALA A 280 -17.00 6.28 -7.35
N LEU A 281 -16.87 7.59 -7.07
CA LEU A 281 -17.97 8.53 -7.19
C LEU A 281 -18.53 8.57 -8.63
N LYS A 282 -17.64 8.63 -9.61
CA LYS A 282 -18.04 8.62 -11.03
C LYS A 282 -18.74 7.30 -11.39
N LEU A 283 -18.33 6.19 -10.81
CA LEU A 283 -18.92 4.88 -11.07
C LEU A 283 -20.33 4.74 -10.52
N LEU A 284 -20.69 5.43 -9.41
CA LEU A 284 -22.08 5.44 -8.91
C LEU A 284 -23.08 5.93 -9.94
N VAL A 285 -22.67 6.86 -10.80
CA VAL A 285 -23.52 7.42 -11.86
C VAL A 285 -23.38 6.62 -13.15
N ASN A 286 -22.16 6.39 -13.61
CA ASN A 286 -21.91 5.92 -14.97
C ASN A 286 -21.89 4.38 -15.12
N ALA A 287 -21.69 3.64 -14.03
CA ALA A 287 -21.55 2.18 -14.07
C ALA A 287 -22.60 1.47 -13.20
N HIS A 288 -22.76 1.87 -11.96
CA HIS A 288 -23.82 1.35 -11.09
C HIS A 288 -25.19 1.91 -11.41
N HIS A 289 -25.27 3.09 -12.06
CA HIS A 289 -26.52 3.81 -12.34
C HIS A 289 -27.39 4.01 -11.09
N ALA A 290 -26.73 4.17 -9.93
CA ALA A 290 -27.39 4.27 -8.64
C ALA A 290 -27.97 5.69 -8.38
N TYR A 291 -27.40 6.70 -9.00
CA TYR A 291 -27.81 8.10 -8.85
C TYR A 291 -27.87 8.80 -10.21
N PRO A 292 -28.85 9.70 -10.43
CA PRO A 292 -29.00 10.42 -11.70
C PRO A 292 -27.87 11.42 -11.96
N THR A 293 -27.34 12.04 -10.89
CA THR A 293 -26.32 13.10 -11.00
C THR A 293 -25.15 12.86 -10.06
N MET A 294 -24.02 13.49 -10.38
CA MET A 294 -22.83 13.46 -9.54
C MET A 294 -23.05 14.12 -8.17
N ALA A 295 -23.88 15.18 -8.11
CA ALA A 295 -24.21 15.84 -6.84
C ALA A 295 -25.01 14.94 -5.90
N GLU A 296 -26.00 14.19 -6.43
CA GLU A 296 -26.76 13.21 -5.65
C GLU A 296 -25.87 12.05 -5.18
N GLY A 297 -24.99 11.54 -6.06
CA GLY A 297 -23.99 10.52 -5.71
C GLY A 297 -23.03 11.00 -4.62
N ALA A 298 -22.49 12.23 -4.74
CA ALA A 298 -21.60 12.81 -3.74
C ALA A 298 -22.31 13.02 -2.39
N ALA A 299 -23.55 13.49 -2.41
CA ALA A 299 -24.37 13.62 -1.20
C ALA A 299 -24.62 12.27 -0.52
N ALA A 300 -24.87 11.22 -1.29
CA ALA A 300 -25.06 9.87 -0.75
C ALA A 300 -23.78 9.32 -0.11
N VAL A 301 -22.60 9.52 -0.73
CA VAL A 301 -21.29 9.12 -0.18
C VAL A 301 -21.07 9.79 1.17
N VAL A 302 -21.23 11.11 1.28
CA VAL A 302 -21.07 11.85 2.55
C VAL A 302 -22.05 11.34 3.62
N LYS A 303 -23.35 11.15 3.26
CA LYS A 303 -24.36 10.63 4.19
C LYS A 303 -24.12 9.20 4.64
N ALA A 304 -23.45 8.38 3.83
CA ALA A 304 -23.01 7.04 4.21
C ALA A 304 -21.80 7.06 5.17
N THR A 305 -21.33 8.23 5.60
CA THR A 305 -20.16 8.45 6.46
C THR A 305 -18.80 8.17 5.80
N THR A 306 -18.77 8.09 4.48
CA THR A 306 -17.52 8.07 3.70
C THR A 306 -16.95 9.48 3.69
N GLY A 307 -15.81 9.65 4.37
CA GLY A 307 -15.25 10.97 4.70
C GLY A 307 -14.19 11.46 3.71
N GLN A 308 -13.73 10.60 2.79
CA GLN A 308 -12.73 10.98 1.79
C GLN A 308 -13.06 10.45 0.40
N PHE A 309 -12.90 11.32 -0.58
CA PHE A 309 -12.99 11.00 -1.99
C PHE A 309 -11.59 10.88 -2.61
N LEU A 310 -11.35 9.81 -3.36
CA LEU A 310 -10.23 9.70 -4.30
C LEU A 310 -10.67 10.06 -5.72
N ASP A 311 -11.45 11.12 -5.82
CA ASP A 311 -12.17 11.59 -7.01
C ASP A 311 -12.05 13.10 -7.18
N VAL A 312 -12.53 13.60 -8.31
CA VAL A 312 -12.95 14.99 -8.43
C VAL A 312 -14.33 15.11 -7.77
N TYR A 313 -14.44 15.81 -6.66
CA TYR A 313 -15.64 15.85 -5.82
C TYR A 313 -16.16 17.28 -5.49
N LYS A 314 -15.26 18.27 -5.36
CA LYS A 314 -15.60 19.61 -4.87
C LYS A 314 -16.80 20.25 -5.58
N PRO A 315 -16.85 20.35 -6.92
CA PRO A 315 -17.99 20.96 -7.61
C PRO A 315 -19.30 20.26 -7.29
N TYR A 316 -19.27 18.95 -7.08
CA TYR A 316 -20.48 18.16 -6.81
C TYR A 316 -20.94 18.29 -5.35
N ILE A 317 -20.04 18.53 -4.41
CA ILE A 317 -20.37 18.85 -3.02
C ILE A 317 -20.97 20.25 -2.93
N GLU A 318 -20.38 21.23 -3.62
CA GLU A 318 -20.91 22.60 -3.70
C GLU A 318 -22.31 22.62 -4.31
N GLU A 319 -22.52 21.94 -5.43
CA GLU A 319 -23.85 21.77 -6.05
C GLU A 319 -24.86 21.06 -5.12
N ALA A 320 -24.39 20.03 -4.37
CA ALA A 320 -25.25 19.32 -3.43
C ALA A 320 -25.70 20.21 -2.25
N LEU A 321 -24.81 21.10 -1.77
CA LEU A 321 -25.17 22.11 -0.76
C LEU A 321 -26.15 23.12 -1.30
N GLU A 322 -25.94 23.68 -2.50
CA GLU A 322 -26.83 24.63 -3.16
C GLU A 322 -28.24 24.05 -3.37
N LYS A 323 -28.31 22.76 -3.72
CA LYS A 323 -29.59 22.05 -3.91
C LYS A 323 -30.23 21.56 -2.60
N GLY A 324 -29.59 21.77 -1.45
CA GLY A 324 -30.08 21.28 -0.16
C GLY A 324 -30.04 19.75 -0.02
N LEU A 325 -29.26 19.06 -0.86
CA LEU A 325 -29.01 17.62 -0.75
C LEU A 325 -28.05 17.30 0.40
N LEU A 326 -27.19 18.24 0.79
CA LEU A 326 -26.28 18.19 1.92
C LEU A 326 -26.44 19.41 2.80
N THR A 327 -26.07 19.25 4.08
CA THR A 327 -25.86 20.34 5.02
C THR A 327 -24.39 20.34 5.48
N GLU A 328 -23.91 21.47 5.99
CA GLU A 328 -22.58 21.55 6.60
C GLU A 328 -22.40 20.52 7.74
N LYS A 329 -23.47 20.25 8.51
CA LYS A 329 -23.46 19.21 9.56
C LYS A 329 -23.23 17.80 9.02
N ASP A 330 -23.66 17.50 7.80
CA ASP A 330 -23.38 16.20 7.18
C ASP A 330 -21.91 16.08 6.82
N ILE A 331 -21.29 17.17 6.34
CA ILE A 331 -19.86 17.26 6.09
C ILE A 331 -19.09 17.12 7.40
N ASP A 332 -19.48 17.86 8.46
CA ASP A 332 -18.85 17.76 9.78
C ASP A 332 -18.80 16.31 10.30
N LYS A 333 -19.91 15.57 10.15
CA LYS A 333 -19.96 14.15 10.55
C LYS A 333 -19.01 13.28 9.72
N ALA A 334 -18.96 13.49 8.40
CA ALA A 334 -18.13 12.69 7.51
C ALA A 334 -16.64 12.91 7.75
N ILE A 335 -16.20 14.18 7.92
CA ILE A 335 -14.78 14.51 8.10
C ILE A 335 -14.25 14.23 9.51
N ARG A 336 -15.08 13.96 10.51
CA ARG A 336 -14.60 13.63 11.89
C ARG A 336 -13.56 12.51 11.88
N GLY A 337 -13.76 11.50 11.04
CA GLY A 337 -12.80 10.41 10.90
C GLY A 337 -11.44 10.86 10.36
N ASN A 338 -11.44 11.81 9.44
CA ASN A 338 -10.23 12.41 8.89
C ASN A 338 -9.47 13.20 9.96
N LEU A 339 -10.20 13.98 10.76
CA LEU A 339 -9.65 14.75 11.89
C LEU A 339 -9.11 13.84 13.00
N TYR A 340 -9.78 12.71 13.27
CA TYR A 340 -9.29 11.72 14.21
C TYR A 340 -7.93 11.13 13.76
N VAL A 341 -7.81 10.74 12.49
CA VAL A 341 -6.53 10.24 11.96
C VAL A 341 -5.46 11.34 11.99
N ALA A 342 -5.79 12.59 11.62
CA ALA A 342 -4.86 13.72 11.70
C ALA A 342 -4.36 13.92 13.15
N LEU A 343 -5.25 13.77 14.13
CA LEU A 343 -4.90 13.85 15.55
C LEU A 343 -3.94 12.73 15.96
N ARG A 344 -4.22 11.49 15.58
CA ARG A 344 -3.39 10.32 15.89
C ARG A 344 -2.01 10.38 15.23
N LEU A 345 -1.91 11.04 14.07
CA LEU A 345 -0.64 11.31 13.39
C LEU A 345 0.16 12.49 13.98
N GLY A 346 -0.37 13.17 15.01
CA GLY A 346 0.28 14.32 15.64
C GLY A 346 0.15 15.63 14.86
N LEU A 347 -0.61 15.66 13.76
CA LEU A 347 -0.73 16.85 12.89
C LEU A 347 -1.49 18.01 13.56
N LEU A 348 -2.29 17.74 14.57
CA LEU A 348 -3.06 18.74 15.32
C LEU A 348 -2.31 19.31 16.53
N ASP A 349 -1.10 18.83 16.80
CA ASP A 349 -0.31 19.31 17.90
C ASP A 349 0.46 20.59 17.51
N GLY A 350 0.70 21.45 18.48
CA GLY A 350 1.54 22.62 18.28
C GLY A 350 3.04 22.28 18.26
N LYS A 351 3.87 23.30 18.31
CA LYS A 351 5.35 23.16 18.29
C LYS A 351 5.90 22.25 19.39
N ASP A 352 5.20 22.19 20.54
CA ASP A 352 5.58 21.38 21.71
C ASP A 352 4.95 19.97 21.66
N SER A 353 4.70 19.45 20.45
CA SER A 353 4.16 18.10 20.27
C SER A 353 4.98 17.05 21.01
N ALA A 354 4.28 16.15 21.72
CA ALA A 354 4.87 14.97 22.35
C ALA A 354 4.96 13.75 21.42
N ASP A 355 4.75 13.93 20.12
CA ASP A 355 4.87 12.86 19.11
C ASP A 355 6.29 12.27 19.15
N PRO A 356 6.47 10.99 19.50
CA PRO A 356 7.79 10.36 19.57
C PRO A 356 8.43 10.19 18.18
N TYR A 357 7.64 10.30 17.13
CA TYR A 357 8.08 10.09 15.74
C TYR A 357 8.51 11.39 15.03
N LYS A 358 8.31 12.55 15.64
CA LYS A 358 8.52 13.88 15.03
C LYS A 358 9.95 14.19 14.58
N ASN A 359 10.94 13.46 15.08
CA ASN A 359 12.34 13.70 14.76
C ASN A 359 12.91 12.73 13.72
N ILE A 360 12.14 11.75 13.24
CA ILE A 360 12.60 10.80 12.20
C ILE A 360 12.82 11.57 10.89
N GLY A 361 13.99 11.45 10.29
CA GLY A 361 14.33 12.15 9.04
C GLY A 361 14.76 13.62 9.22
N THR A 362 14.79 14.14 10.45
CA THR A 362 15.18 15.54 10.71
C THR A 362 16.60 15.69 11.24
N ILE A 363 17.27 14.58 11.57
CA ILE A 363 18.62 14.57 12.12
C ILE A 363 19.61 14.76 10.98
N PRO A 364 20.53 15.75 11.04
CA PRO A 364 21.55 15.91 10.02
C PRO A 364 22.40 14.65 9.84
N ASN A 365 22.60 14.23 8.59
CA ASN A 365 23.35 13.03 8.21
C ASN A 365 22.76 11.72 8.79
N GLU A 366 21.47 11.68 9.09
CA GLU A 366 20.79 10.43 9.45
C GLU A 366 20.92 9.41 8.31
N VAL A 367 21.38 8.19 8.65
CA VAL A 367 21.41 7.09 7.67
C VAL A 367 19.97 6.76 7.27
N PRO A 368 19.64 6.82 5.97
CA PRO A 368 18.31 6.48 5.50
C PRO A 368 17.86 5.09 5.98
N PRO A 369 16.60 4.90 6.40
CA PRO A 369 16.15 3.62 6.93
C PRO A 369 16.37 2.44 5.97
N TYR A 370 16.22 2.66 4.65
CA TYR A 370 16.42 1.65 3.61
C TYR A 370 17.90 1.27 3.37
N GLU A 371 18.85 2.09 3.84
CA GLU A 371 20.30 1.79 3.75
C GLU A 371 20.82 1.02 4.95
N ARG A 372 20.07 0.99 6.04
CA ARG A 372 20.48 0.32 7.28
C ARG A 372 20.62 -1.19 7.06
N GLU A 373 21.58 -1.78 7.74
CA GLU A 373 21.85 -3.21 7.61
C GLU A 373 20.66 -4.06 8.10
N GLU A 374 19.94 -3.59 9.11
CA GLU A 374 18.75 -4.25 9.63
C GLU A 374 17.64 -4.35 8.57
N ALA A 375 17.47 -3.32 7.73
CA ALA A 375 16.49 -3.33 6.63
C ALA A 375 16.86 -4.35 5.55
N LYS A 376 18.15 -4.45 5.22
CA LYS A 376 18.66 -5.44 4.25
C LYS A 376 18.51 -6.88 4.77
N GLN A 377 18.85 -7.10 6.04
CA GLN A 377 18.68 -8.39 6.69
C GLN A 377 17.21 -8.79 6.77
N LEU A 378 16.32 -7.85 7.11
CA LEU A 378 14.89 -8.09 7.13
C LEU A 378 14.36 -8.45 5.74
N ALA A 379 14.73 -7.71 4.70
CA ALA A 379 14.32 -8.01 3.32
C ALA A 379 14.76 -9.42 2.89
N ARG A 380 15.99 -9.80 3.23
CA ARG A 380 16.53 -11.15 2.97
C ARG A 380 15.77 -12.23 3.76
N GLU A 381 15.51 -12.01 5.06
CA GLU A 381 14.80 -12.97 5.91
C GLU A 381 13.38 -13.19 5.39
N VAL A 382 12.66 -12.12 5.10
CA VAL A 382 11.29 -12.18 4.56
C VAL A 382 11.26 -12.94 3.24
N THR A 383 12.19 -12.64 2.33
CA THR A 383 12.29 -13.33 1.04
C THR A 383 12.57 -14.83 1.24
N ALA A 384 13.51 -15.17 2.11
CA ALA A 384 13.83 -16.58 2.37
C ALA A 384 12.64 -17.35 2.97
N LYS A 385 11.88 -16.73 3.89
CA LYS A 385 10.71 -17.36 4.51
C LYS A 385 9.48 -17.40 3.61
N SER A 386 9.41 -16.58 2.56
CA SER A 386 8.32 -16.61 1.58
C SER A 386 8.43 -17.76 0.58
N VAL A 387 9.61 -18.38 0.47
CA VAL A 387 9.84 -19.50 -0.44
C VAL A 387 9.31 -20.80 0.18
N VAL A 388 8.40 -21.47 -0.53
CA VAL A 388 7.75 -22.72 -0.08
C VAL A 388 8.33 -23.91 -0.82
N LEU A 389 8.86 -24.90 -0.10
CA LEU A 389 9.34 -26.15 -0.67
C LEU A 389 8.16 -27.09 -0.97
N LEU A 390 7.69 -27.11 -2.21
CA LEU A 390 6.55 -27.93 -2.62
C LEU A 390 6.91 -29.40 -2.86
N LYS A 391 8.13 -29.68 -3.32
CA LYS A 391 8.57 -31.05 -3.65
C LYS A 391 10.08 -31.17 -3.59
N ASN A 392 10.59 -32.22 -2.94
CA ASN A 392 11.99 -32.61 -2.90
C ASN A 392 12.14 -34.14 -2.82
N SER A 393 11.41 -34.88 -3.67
CA SER A 393 11.31 -36.34 -3.61
C SER A 393 12.63 -37.09 -3.87
N LYS A 394 13.61 -36.45 -4.55
CA LYS A 394 14.94 -37.02 -4.82
C LYS A 394 16.00 -36.55 -3.82
N ASN A 395 15.65 -35.79 -2.81
CA ASN A 395 16.57 -35.16 -1.86
C ASN A 395 17.69 -34.35 -2.56
N LEU A 396 17.35 -33.69 -3.69
CA LEU A 396 18.26 -32.85 -4.44
C LEU A 396 18.64 -31.59 -3.65
N LEU A 397 17.73 -31.07 -2.87
CA LEU A 397 17.93 -29.93 -1.98
C LEU A 397 18.18 -30.40 -0.53
N PRO A 398 19.04 -29.67 0.25
CA PRO A 398 19.83 -28.51 -0.15
C PRO A 398 21.00 -28.87 -1.05
N LEU A 399 21.37 -27.96 -1.96
CA LEU A 399 22.57 -28.12 -2.79
C LEU A 399 23.86 -27.98 -1.94
N ASN A 400 24.86 -28.76 -2.26
CA ASN A 400 26.17 -28.60 -1.66
C ASN A 400 27.13 -27.92 -2.65
N ALA A 401 27.33 -26.61 -2.47
CA ALA A 401 28.17 -25.79 -3.35
C ALA A 401 29.60 -26.36 -3.53
N SER A 402 30.20 -26.94 -2.49
CA SER A 402 31.56 -27.47 -2.57
C SER A 402 31.69 -28.73 -3.43
N LYS A 403 30.57 -29.37 -3.77
CA LYS A 403 30.53 -30.59 -4.60
C LYS A 403 30.11 -30.33 -6.03
N LEU A 404 29.59 -29.16 -6.34
CA LEU A 404 29.11 -28.79 -7.67
C LEU A 404 30.26 -28.19 -8.49
N LYS A 405 30.45 -28.66 -9.71
CA LYS A 405 31.35 -28.06 -10.70
C LYS A 405 30.65 -27.09 -11.62
N LYS A 406 29.41 -27.43 -12.03
CA LYS A 406 28.59 -26.59 -12.91
C LYS A 406 27.14 -26.59 -12.46
N ILE A 407 26.52 -25.40 -12.45
CA ILE A 407 25.11 -25.19 -12.27
C ILE A 407 24.54 -24.29 -13.39
N ALA A 408 23.43 -24.69 -14.00
CA ALA A 408 22.74 -23.87 -14.98
C ALA A 408 21.58 -23.11 -14.30
N VAL A 409 21.45 -21.81 -14.58
CA VAL A 409 20.35 -20.96 -14.14
C VAL A 409 19.64 -20.47 -15.40
N ILE A 410 18.38 -20.86 -15.54
CA ILE A 410 17.67 -20.80 -16.82
C ILE A 410 16.32 -20.12 -16.62
N GLY A 411 15.89 -19.37 -17.61
CA GLY A 411 14.52 -18.88 -17.72
C GLY A 411 14.36 -17.36 -17.65
N PRO A 412 13.13 -16.86 -17.90
CA PRO A 412 12.86 -15.44 -18.09
C PRO A 412 13.00 -14.63 -16.78
N TYR A 413 12.91 -15.30 -15.62
CA TYR A 413 13.00 -14.65 -14.31
C TYR A 413 14.31 -14.96 -13.56
N ALA A 414 15.27 -15.64 -14.22
CA ALA A 414 16.56 -15.96 -13.63
C ALA A 414 17.38 -14.70 -13.27
N ASP A 415 17.46 -13.74 -14.18
CA ASP A 415 18.21 -12.48 -14.01
C ASP A 415 17.30 -11.24 -14.07
N LYS A 416 16.21 -11.30 -13.33
CA LYS A 416 15.22 -10.23 -13.32
C LYS A 416 14.51 -10.14 -11.98
N ILE A 417 14.44 -8.93 -11.43
CA ILE A 417 13.50 -8.60 -10.35
C ILE A 417 12.18 -8.17 -10.98
N VAL A 418 11.13 -8.87 -10.60
CA VAL A 418 9.78 -8.60 -11.07
C VAL A 418 9.09 -7.73 -10.02
N GLN A 419 8.68 -6.54 -10.42
CA GLN A 419 7.98 -5.59 -9.58
C GLN A 419 6.52 -5.50 -10.03
N ASP A 420 5.62 -5.50 -9.06
CA ASP A 420 4.21 -5.35 -9.33
C ASP A 420 3.78 -3.89 -9.49
N TRP A 421 2.47 -3.72 -9.61
CA TRP A 421 1.83 -2.42 -9.82
C TRP A 421 1.97 -1.46 -8.64
N TYR A 422 2.14 -1.99 -7.40
CA TYR A 422 2.21 -1.23 -6.15
C TYR A 422 3.57 -1.32 -5.45
N SER A 423 4.62 -1.73 -6.17
CA SER A 423 5.99 -1.72 -5.66
C SER A 423 6.56 -0.32 -5.53
N GLY A 424 7.34 -0.08 -4.50
CA GLY A 424 8.26 1.04 -4.41
C GLY A 424 9.46 0.87 -5.36
N THR A 425 10.48 1.70 -5.21
CA THR A 425 11.75 1.57 -5.94
C THR A 425 12.82 1.05 -4.98
N PRO A 426 13.38 -0.15 -5.22
CA PRO A 426 14.40 -0.70 -4.34
C PRO A 426 15.71 0.11 -4.43
N ALA A 427 16.43 0.19 -3.31
CA ALA A 427 17.76 0.79 -3.27
C ALA A 427 18.82 -0.10 -3.95
N TYR A 428 18.59 -1.39 -3.99
CA TYR A 428 19.43 -2.40 -4.65
C TYR A 428 18.57 -3.59 -5.08
N GLU A 429 19.07 -4.36 -6.03
CA GLU A 429 18.42 -5.58 -6.55
C GLU A 429 19.41 -6.72 -6.50
N ILE A 430 18.96 -7.90 -6.09
CA ILE A 430 19.71 -9.16 -6.19
C ILE A 430 18.80 -10.17 -6.87
N THR A 431 19.14 -10.52 -8.11
CA THR A 431 18.40 -11.51 -8.90
C THR A 431 18.67 -12.93 -8.42
N ILE A 432 17.87 -13.91 -8.84
CA ILE A 432 18.11 -15.33 -8.52
C ILE A 432 19.49 -15.75 -9.03
N LEU A 433 19.84 -15.36 -10.26
CA LEU A 433 21.14 -15.62 -10.86
C LEU A 433 22.28 -15.02 -10.03
N GLU A 434 22.14 -13.77 -9.63
CA GLU A 434 23.16 -13.10 -8.82
C GLU A 434 23.28 -13.73 -7.42
N GLY A 435 22.15 -14.06 -6.79
CA GLY A 435 22.14 -14.78 -5.51
C GLY A 435 22.85 -16.14 -5.57
N ILE A 436 22.62 -16.90 -6.65
CA ILE A 436 23.32 -18.18 -6.87
C ILE A 436 24.81 -17.95 -7.12
N ARG A 437 25.20 -16.96 -7.95
CA ARG A 437 26.61 -16.60 -8.17
C ARG A 437 27.31 -16.24 -6.86
N ASN A 438 26.65 -15.44 -6.03
CA ASN A 438 27.19 -15.06 -4.72
C ASN A 438 27.35 -16.26 -3.79
N ALA A 439 26.42 -17.21 -3.80
CA ALA A 439 26.50 -18.43 -3.00
C ALA A 439 27.60 -19.41 -3.48
N MET A 440 27.97 -19.34 -4.76
CA MET A 440 29.00 -20.20 -5.38
C MET A 440 30.38 -19.53 -5.43
N LYS A 441 30.53 -18.29 -4.98
CA LYS A 441 31.72 -17.45 -5.17
C LYS A 441 33.00 -18.02 -4.53
N ASP A 442 32.86 -18.68 -3.38
CA ASP A 442 34.00 -19.27 -2.65
C ASP A 442 34.36 -20.68 -3.14
N GLY A 443 33.62 -21.23 -4.11
CA GLY A 443 33.81 -22.52 -4.74
C GLY A 443 34.36 -22.39 -6.17
N GLN A 444 34.69 -23.55 -6.77
CA GLN A 444 35.06 -23.61 -8.18
C GLN A 444 33.87 -23.89 -9.10
N THR A 445 32.64 -23.56 -8.65
CA THR A 445 31.43 -23.86 -9.38
C THR A 445 31.22 -22.85 -10.50
N GLU A 446 31.19 -23.32 -11.74
CA GLU A 446 30.80 -22.52 -12.90
C GLU A 446 29.28 -22.32 -12.92
N VAL A 447 28.82 -21.09 -13.07
CA VAL A 447 27.40 -20.75 -13.22
C VAL A 447 27.08 -20.39 -14.66
N ILE A 448 26.41 -21.30 -15.37
CA ILE A 448 25.97 -21.10 -16.76
C ILE A 448 24.59 -20.43 -16.73
N TYR A 449 24.41 -19.36 -17.49
CA TYR A 449 23.13 -18.66 -17.61
C TYR A 449 22.56 -18.80 -19.01
N ALA A 450 21.26 -19.10 -19.12
CA ALA A 450 20.52 -19.09 -20.35
C ALA A 450 19.11 -18.48 -20.14
N THR A 451 18.67 -17.69 -21.10
CA THR A 451 17.31 -17.15 -21.13
C THR A 451 16.32 -18.17 -21.71
N ASN A 452 15.05 -17.77 -21.88
CA ASN A 452 14.05 -18.54 -22.63
C ASN A 452 13.98 -18.15 -24.14
N ASN A 453 14.83 -17.23 -24.60
CA ASN A 453 14.79 -16.72 -25.97
C ASN A 453 15.22 -17.78 -27.01
N ALA A 454 16.09 -18.70 -26.59
CA ALA A 454 16.54 -19.82 -27.41
C ALA A 454 16.50 -21.11 -26.56
N ILE A 455 15.50 -21.95 -26.80
CA ILE A 455 15.31 -23.19 -26.03
C ILE A 455 16.53 -24.12 -26.18
N ASP A 456 17.16 -24.19 -27.33
CA ASP A 456 18.35 -25.01 -27.57
C ASP A 456 19.53 -24.57 -26.69
N GLU A 457 19.75 -23.28 -26.46
CA GLU A 457 20.77 -22.78 -25.54
C GLU A 457 20.49 -23.20 -24.11
N ALA A 458 19.25 -23.07 -23.66
CA ALA A 458 18.81 -23.50 -22.34
C ALA A 458 18.99 -25.01 -22.12
N VAL A 459 18.65 -25.81 -23.13
CA VAL A 459 18.81 -27.28 -23.14
C VAL A 459 20.29 -27.67 -23.10
N ASN A 460 21.16 -26.98 -23.83
CA ASN A 460 22.60 -27.21 -23.83
C ASN A 460 23.21 -26.83 -22.47
N ALA A 461 22.86 -25.67 -21.90
CA ALA A 461 23.27 -25.28 -20.55
C ALA A 461 22.89 -26.33 -19.50
N ALA A 462 21.67 -26.87 -19.60
CA ALA A 462 21.20 -27.92 -18.69
C ALA A 462 21.98 -29.24 -18.85
N ARG A 463 22.37 -29.63 -20.07
CA ARG A 463 23.17 -30.84 -20.32
C ARG A 463 24.58 -30.74 -19.76
N GLU A 464 25.17 -29.56 -19.81
CA GLU A 464 26.53 -29.32 -19.34
C GLU A 464 26.62 -29.22 -17.81
N ALA A 465 25.52 -28.96 -17.14
CA ALA A 465 25.44 -28.72 -15.71
C ALA A 465 25.06 -29.99 -14.93
N GLU A 466 25.54 -30.11 -13.69
CA GLU A 466 25.13 -31.16 -12.74
C GLU A 466 23.72 -30.93 -12.21
N VAL A 467 23.33 -29.66 -12.11
CA VAL A 467 21.98 -29.20 -11.68
C VAL A 467 21.51 -28.05 -12.55
N ALA A 468 20.24 -28.06 -12.93
CA ALA A 468 19.59 -26.96 -13.63
C ALA A 468 18.54 -26.29 -12.73
N VAL A 469 18.60 -24.98 -12.55
CA VAL A 469 17.60 -24.17 -11.85
C VAL A 469 16.77 -23.42 -12.89
N VAL A 470 15.49 -23.72 -13.00
CA VAL A 470 14.58 -23.13 -14.00
C VAL A 470 13.66 -22.14 -13.30
N CYS A 471 13.79 -20.86 -13.66
CA CYS A 471 13.09 -19.74 -13.06
C CYS A 471 11.98 -19.26 -14.00
N VAL A 472 10.74 -19.62 -13.70
CA VAL A 472 9.54 -19.32 -14.50
C VAL A 472 8.41 -18.84 -13.60
N GLY A 473 7.34 -18.32 -14.16
CA GLY A 473 6.18 -17.91 -13.38
C GLY A 473 5.23 -17.02 -14.15
N ASN A 474 4.20 -16.57 -13.47
CA ASN A 474 3.26 -15.58 -13.96
C ASN A 474 3.59 -14.22 -13.36
N HIS A 475 3.31 -13.17 -14.09
CA HIS A 475 3.61 -11.81 -13.69
C HIS A 475 2.35 -10.94 -13.78
N PRO A 476 1.95 -10.23 -12.69
CA PRO A 476 0.73 -9.42 -12.67
C PRO A 476 0.85 -8.09 -13.43
N TYR A 477 2.03 -7.77 -13.95
CA TYR A 477 2.33 -6.49 -14.57
C TYR A 477 2.45 -6.61 -16.09
N GLY A 478 1.52 -5.98 -16.81
CA GLY A 478 1.65 -5.78 -18.26
C GLY A 478 2.57 -4.60 -18.60
N THR A 479 3.31 -4.70 -19.67
CA THR A 479 4.29 -3.69 -20.13
C THR A 479 3.66 -2.38 -20.63
N ARG A 480 2.33 -2.26 -20.64
CA ARG A 480 1.60 -1.07 -21.11
C ARG A 480 0.70 -0.51 -20.02
N PRO A 481 0.53 0.81 -19.95
CA PRO A 481 -0.36 1.50 -19.02
C PRO A 481 -1.85 1.35 -19.37
N ASP A 482 -2.21 0.34 -20.15
CA ASP A 482 -3.60 0.06 -20.50
C ASP A 482 -4.25 -0.74 -19.36
N TRP A 483 -5.14 -0.11 -18.62
CA TRP A 483 -5.84 -0.66 -17.47
C TRP A 483 -6.73 -1.87 -17.78
N PHE A 484 -7.17 -2.04 -19.03
CA PHE A 484 -8.16 -3.05 -19.41
C PHE A 484 -7.59 -4.19 -20.24
N PHE A 485 -6.30 -4.19 -20.52
CA PHE A 485 -5.69 -5.17 -21.39
C PHE A 485 -4.48 -5.85 -20.78
N CYS A 486 -4.53 -7.19 -20.71
CA CYS A 486 -3.39 -8.04 -20.39
C CYS A 486 -3.15 -8.99 -21.56
N PRO A 487 -1.99 -8.89 -22.25
CA PRO A 487 -1.73 -9.68 -23.47
C PRO A 487 -1.59 -11.17 -23.18
N VAL A 488 -1.16 -11.54 -21.97
CA VAL A 488 -1.01 -12.93 -21.56
C VAL A 488 -2.20 -13.31 -20.69
N PRO A 489 -3.04 -14.27 -21.10
CA PRO A 489 -4.27 -14.62 -20.37
C PRO A 489 -4.06 -15.11 -18.93
N SER A 490 -2.86 -15.61 -18.60
CA SER A 490 -2.51 -16.08 -17.26
C SER A 490 -1.95 -15.00 -16.35
N ASP A 491 -1.65 -13.81 -16.85
CA ASP A 491 -0.94 -12.78 -16.09
C ASP A 491 -1.85 -11.81 -15.36
N GLY A 492 -3.13 -11.90 -15.34
CA GLY A 492 -4.06 -11.02 -14.65
C GLY A 492 -3.43 -9.86 -13.88
N ARG A 493 -4.16 -8.80 -13.65
CA ARG A 493 -3.69 -7.63 -12.89
C ARG A 493 -4.87 -6.80 -12.42
N GLU A 494 -4.62 -5.67 -11.78
CA GLU A 494 -5.69 -4.71 -11.49
C GLU A 494 -6.47 -4.36 -12.77
N ALA A 495 -7.79 -4.41 -12.69
CA ALA A 495 -8.79 -4.28 -13.73
C ALA A 495 -8.91 -5.46 -14.73
N VAL A 496 -8.12 -6.53 -14.59
CA VAL A 496 -8.13 -7.68 -15.52
C VAL A 496 -7.96 -9.00 -14.77
N ASP A 497 -9.00 -9.82 -14.74
CA ASP A 497 -8.91 -11.19 -14.23
C ASP A 497 -8.16 -12.11 -15.20
N ARG A 498 -7.50 -13.14 -14.66
CA ARG A 498 -6.87 -14.19 -15.44
C ARG A 498 -7.91 -14.98 -16.21
N LYS A 499 -7.68 -15.17 -17.50
CA LYS A 499 -8.56 -15.94 -18.38
C LYS A 499 -8.14 -17.40 -18.48
N SER A 500 -6.92 -17.71 -18.07
CA SER A 500 -6.39 -19.07 -17.98
C SER A 500 -5.33 -19.15 -16.90
N LEU A 501 -4.96 -20.40 -16.53
CA LEU A 501 -3.81 -20.70 -15.67
C LEU A 501 -2.72 -21.39 -16.48
N MET A 502 -2.51 -20.96 -17.73
CA MET A 502 -1.45 -21.45 -18.60
C MET A 502 -0.07 -21.17 -17.99
N LEU A 503 0.86 -22.06 -18.30
CA LEU A 503 2.28 -21.88 -18.01
C LEU A 503 3.00 -21.58 -19.32
N PRO A 504 3.32 -20.32 -19.65
CA PRO A 504 3.94 -19.95 -20.92
C PRO A 504 5.26 -20.66 -21.20
N ASP A 505 6.02 -20.96 -20.15
CA ASP A 505 7.34 -21.60 -20.23
C ASP A 505 7.30 -23.12 -19.96
N GLU A 506 6.13 -23.76 -20.08
CA GLU A 506 5.99 -25.21 -19.83
C GLU A 506 6.87 -26.05 -20.77
N ASP A 507 6.98 -25.67 -22.04
CA ASP A 507 7.82 -26.37 -23.00
C ASP A 507 9.30 -26.24 -22.69
N LEU A 508 9.75 -25.06 -22.28
CA LEU A 508 11.12 -24.86 -21.79
C LEU A 508 11.41 -25.81 -20.63
N LEU A 509 10.55 -25.83 -19.62
CA LEU A 509 10.71 -26.68 -18.45
C LEU A 509 10.77 -28.16 -18.83
N LYS A 510 9.87 -28.64 -19.70
CA LYS A 510 9.85 -30.04 -20.17
C LYS A 510 11.14 -30.43 -20.89
N GLN A 511 11.65 -29.57 -21.76
CA GLN A 511 12.87 -29.85 -22.52
C GLN A 511 14.13 -29.81 -21.66
N VAL A 512 14.20 -28.84 -20.73
CA VAL A 512 15.30 -28.78 -19.74
C VAL A 512 15.27 -30.00 -18.84
N TYR A 513 14.13 -30.39 -18.29
CA TYR A 513 14.00 -31.59 -17.44
C TYR A 513 14.37 -32.89 -18.17
N LYS A 514 14.04 -32.99 -19.46
CA LYS A 514 14.45 -34.14 -20.30
C LYS A 514 15.98 -34.17 -20.49
N ALA A 515 16.61 -33.00 -20.60
CA ALA A 515 18.06 -32.88 -20.78
C ALA A 515 18.83 -33.13 -19.47
N ASN A 516 18.28 -32.66 -18.34
CA ASN A 516 18.86 -32.84 -17.01
C ASN A 516 17.76 -33.12 -15.97
N PRO A 517 17.59 -34.38 -15.53
CA PRO A 517 16.60 -34.74 -14.50
C PRO A 517 16.88 -34.17 -13.10
N ASN A 518 18.06 -33.59 -12.85
CA ASN A 518 18.37 -32.85 -11.64
C ASN A 518 17.95 -31.38 -11.80
N THR A 519 16.69 -31.18 -12.13
CA THR A 519 16.11 -29.85 -12.33
C THR A 519 15.39 -29.40 -11.05
N ILE A 520 15.68 -28.17 -10.64
CA ILE A 520 14.98 -27.41 -9.60
C ILE A 520 14.10 -26.40 -10.32
N LEU A 521 12.81 -26.43 -10.04
CA LEU A 521 11.84 -25.45 -10.56
C LEU A 521 11.62 -24.37 -9.50
N VAL A 522 11.83 -23.12 -9.90
CA VAL A 522 11.58 -21.92 -9.09
C VAL A 522 10.50 -21.08 -9.77
#